data_d78f1b457431a4d823ff9f0d01ab8abf
#
_entry.id   d78f1b457431a4d823ff9f0d01ab8abf
#
_cell.length_a   1.000
_cell.length_b   1.000
_cell.length_c   1.000
_cell.angle_alpha   90.00
_cell.angle_beta   90.00
_cell.angle_gamma   90.00
#
_symmetry.space_group_name_H-M   'P 1'
#
loop_
_entity.id
_entity.type
_entity.pdbx_description
1 polymer ?
#
loop_
_entity_poly.entity_id
_entity_poly.type
_entity_poly.pdbx_seq_one_letter_code
_entity_poly.pdbx_strand_id
1 'polypeptide(L)'
;MTDNTVLCIGLDAGCFKQITPLVEQGDMPNLEMLLDRGVSGPLVTTTPPWTPSAWPSITTGTSPWTHGIYDFYDYTGEQPQLVNARDIHVPYLWDYLDEGGATPVVINVPVTHPAYRSSGSIVPGYLAPENSDILLDGEAAPQSTLGEDYRIYARKTDTREETIAENERLVESRVTAAETLSDRHDWSFMMVQFQRTDAIFHTMGHDRDAVRRVYRAVDRAIGRLLALADDDTTVIVVSDHGIHEYERTFRCNTWLRDRGQLQTATESERHSWGETTKPIADEGDGDSSTVDRLLGASLTAFRRFGLTPQRAEKALSVVGLAKPVRRMFPDELILEAADHVDWSASEAYCRSVSSLGIRCNVDGRDPDGVIPPEEFEDVRRELVDALREVSTPDGEPVFETVYDRHGRHGSDVPNERSAPDILFRPNRMAWKVTDVIREPIFEGTDEFSHTYEGLFVAAGPSIDPADDVEMDATAVAPLVLQLFGYRPAPVMDGTIPPELRDAKALTRAPEPGERSYLSGMVGDSAGTVTDRLEQLGYLD
;
A
#
# COMPACT_ATOMS: atom_id res chain seq x y z
N MET A 1 -9.22 -34.96 6.95
CA MET A 1 -8.55 -33.65 6.98
C MET A 1 -7.07 -33.96 6.83
N THR A 2 -6.37 -33.29 5.96
CA THR A 2 -4.91 -33.39 5.88
C THR A 2 -4.36 -32.66 7.10
N ASP A 3 -3.49 -33.31 7.89
CA ASP A 3 -2.82 -32.72 9.05
C ASP A 3 -1.76 -31.67 8.65
N ASN A 4 -2.03 -30.91 7.58
CA ASN A 4 -1.11 -29.93 7.03
C ASN A 4 -1.22 -28.60 7.77
N THR A 5 -0.11 -28.12 8.27
CA THR A 5 0.02 -26.82 8.92
C THR A 5 0.85 -25.88 8.03
N VAL A 6 0.43 -24.64 7.88
CA VAL A 6 1.14 -23.62 7.08
C VAL A 6 1.36 -22.37 7.90
N LEU A 7 2.63 -21.94 7.99
CA LEU A 7 3.05 -20.66 8.55
C LEU A 7 3.44 -19.71 7.40
N CYS A 8 2.68 -18.64 7.20
CA CYS A 8 2.95 -17.60 6.20
C CYS A 8 3.51 -16.35 6.90
N ILE A 9 4.69 -15.91 6.49
CA ILE A 9 5.37 -14.72 7.03
C ILE A 9 5.42 -13.66 5.96
N GLY A 10 4.76 -12.53 6.19
CA GLY A 10 4.74 -11.39 5.29
C GLY A 10 5.82 -10.37 5.64
N LEU A 11 6.68 -10.04 4.70
CA LEU A 11 7.71 -9.00 4.82
C LEU A 11 7.37 -7.86 3.85
N ASP A 12 6.75 -6.79 4.35
CA ASP A 12 6.40 -5.64 3.51
C ASP A 12 7.65 -5.08 2.80
N ALA A 13 7.59 -4.88 1.50
CA ALA A 13 8.70 -4.45 0.65
C ALA A 13 9.97 -5.34 0.72
N GLY A 14 9.87 -6.58 1.23
CA GLY A 14 10.98 -7.52 1.25
C GLY A 14 11.43 -7.91 -0.16
N CYS A 15 12.73 -7.75 -0.49
CA CYS A 15 13.24 -8.12 -1.80
C CYS A 15 14.72 -8.57 -1.72
N PHE A 16 15.12 -9.40 -2.67
CA PHE A 16 16.50 -9.91 -2.72
C PHE A 16 17.55 -8.81 -2.76
N LYS A 17 17.29 -7.69 -3.45
CA LYS A 17 18.18 -6.54 -3.53
C LYS A 17 18.59 -6.00 -2.15
N GLN A 18 17.68 -6.02 -1.18
CA GLN A 18 17.93 -5.52 0.19
C GLN A 18 18.34 -6.65 1.14
N ILE A 19 17.78 -7.85 0.96
CA ILE A 19 17.96 -8.99 1.87
C ILE A 19 19.28 -9.73 1.62
N THR A 20 19.66 -9.98 0.37
CA THR A 20 20.87 -10.76 0.04
C THR A 20 22.13 -10.21 0.73
N PRO A 21 22.41 -8.90 0.73
CA PRO A 21 23.58 -8.38 1.44
C PRO A 21 23.53 -8.60 2.96
N LEU A 22 22.34 -8.67 3.57
CA LEU A 22 22.18 -8.91 5.01
C LEU A 22 22.39 -10.39 5.35
N VAL A 23 21.90 -11.29 4.50
CA VAL A 23 22.14 -12.74 4.61
C VAL A 23 23.64 -13.03 4.48
N GLU A 24 24.30 -12.51 3.45
CA GLU A 24 25.76 -12.68 3.25
C GLU A 24 26.60 -12.15 4.40
N GLN A 25 26.11 -11.16 5.16
CA GLN A 25 26.76 -10.62 6.35
C GLN A 25 26.42 -11.41 7.64
N GLY A 26 25.57 -12.43 7.55
CA GLY A 26 25.10 -13.22 8.69
C GLY A 26 24.11 -12.48 9.60
N ASP A 27 23.44 -11.46 9.09
CA ASP A 27 22.46 -10.66 9.84
C ASP A 27 21.05 -11.28 9.85
N MET A 28 20.77 -12.24 8.94
CA MET A 28 19.47 -12.93 8.79
C MET A 28 19.62 -14.46 8.75
N PRO A 29 20.17 -15.10 9.80
CA PRO A 29 20.46 -16.54 9.80
C PRO A 29 19.20 -17.43 9.76
N ASN A 30 18.04 -16.96 10.26
CA ASN A 30 16.81 -17.73 10.21
C ASN A 30 16.21 -17.74 8.80
N LEU A 31 16.27 -16.61 8.10
CA LEU A 31 15.86 -16.54 6.70
C LEU A 31 16.86 -17.30 5.80
N GLU A 32 18.18 -17.19 6.04
CA GLU A 32 19.21 -17.97 5.34
C GLU A 32 18.91 -19.47 5.40
N MET A 33 18.55 -19.98 6.59
CA MET A 33 18.18 -21.38 6.76
C MET A 33 16.97 -21.78 5.91
N LEU A 34 15.98 -20.91 5.74
CA LEU A 34 14.82 -21.18 4.89
C LEU A 34 15.20 -21.15 3.39
N LEU A 35 16.06 -20.23 2.98
CA LEU A 35 16.61 -20.15 1.63
C LEU A 35 17.41 -21.43 1.28
N ASP A 36 18.23 -21.94 2.19
CA ASP A 36 19.04 -23.14 1.98
C ASP A 36 18.24 -24.44 1.87
N ARG A 37 17.03 -24.48 2.47
CA ARG A 37 16.23 -25.72 2.59
C ARG A 37 15.03 -25.76 1.65
N GLY A 38 14.69 -24.64 1.06
CA GLY A 38 13.44 -24.48 0.35
C GLY A 38 13.61 -24.11 -1.11
N VAL A 39 12.54 -23.60 -1.65
CA VAL A 39 12.49 -22.95 -2.94
C VAL A 39 12.44 -21.45 -2.73
N SER A 40 13.13 -20.68 -3.56
CA SER A 40 13.13 -19.22 -3.51
C SER A 40 13.17 -18.57 -4.88
N GLY A 41 12.72 -17.34 -4.96
CA GLY A 41 12.79 -16.52 -6.16
C GLY A 41 11.99 -15.22 -6.04
N PRO A 42 11.94 -14.43 -7.11
CA PRO A 42 11.17 -13.20 -7.12
C PRO A 42 9.67 -13.48 -7.06
N LEU A 43 8.96 -12.72 -6.19
CA LEU A 43 7.52 -12.63 -6.20
C LEU A 43 7.12 -11.38 -6.98
N VAL A 44 6.56 -11.58 -8.18
CA VAL A 44 6.12 -10.46 -9.03
C VAL A 44 4.77 -9.96 -8.52
N THR A 45 4.72 -8.71 -8.10
CA THR A 45 3.50 -8.10 -7.58
C THR A 45 2.54 -7.66 -8.67
N THR A 46 1.37 -7.22 -8.26
CA THR A 46 0.31 -6.71 -9.14
C THR A 46 0.56 -5.28 -9.60
N THR A 47 -0.27 -4.78 -10.52
CA THR A 47 -0.29 -3.37 -10.90
C THR A 47 -1.59 -2.74 -10.39
N PRO A 48 -1.49 -1.70 -9.56
CA PRO A 48 -0.27 -1.03 -9.04
C PRO A 48 0.44 -1.84 -7.95
N PRO A 49 1.78 -1.65 -7.73
CA PRO A 49 2.58 -2.40 -6.78
C PRO A 49 2.55 -1.76 -5.37
N TRP A 50 1.38 -1.55 -4.83
CA TRP A 50 1.19 -0.88 -3.56
C TRP A 50 0.54 -1.80 -2.52
N THR A 51 0.92 -1.65 -1.28
CA THR A 51 0.46 -2.43 -0.13
C THR A 51 -1.06 -2.73 -0.14
N PRO A 52 -1.97 -1.73 -0.34
CA PRO A 52 -3.41 -2.01 -0.31
C PRO A 52 -3.92 -2.86 -1.48
N SER A 53 -3.24 -2.88 -2.63
CA SER A 53 -3.60 -3.71 -3.78
C SER A 53 -2.91 -5.07 -3.73
N ALA A 54 -1.66 -5.10 -3.31
CA ALA A 54 -0.81 -6.28 -3.39
C ALA A 54 -1.12 -7.31 -2.28
N TRP A 55 -1.34 -6.89 -1.03
CA TRP A 55 -1.74 -7.84 0.03
C TRP A 55 -3.07 -8.53 -0.25
N PRO A 56 -4.13 -7.83 -0.69
CA PRO A 56 -5.34 -8.52 -1.17
C PRO A 56 -5.06 -9.50 -2.30
N SER A 57 -4.18 -9.17 -3.25
CA SER A 57 -3.83 -10.11 -4.34
C SER A 57 -3.14 -11.37 -3.82
N ILE A 58 -2.23 -11.25 -2.84
CA ILE A 58 -1.60 -12.40 -2.17
C ILE A 58 -2.64 -13.25 -1.43
N THR A 59 -3.54 -12.60 -0.71
CA THR A 59 -4.44 -13.28 0.23
C THR A 59 -5.75 -13.76 -0.38
N THR A 60 -6.13 -13.26 -1.56
CA THR A 60 -7.31 -13.73 -2.30
C THR A 60 -6.96 -14.60 -3.50
N GLY A 61 -5.71 -14.55 -3.97
CA GLY A 61 -5.28 -15.21 -5.19
C GLY A 61 -5.83 -14.55 -6.46
N THR A 62 -6.25 -13.28 -6.37
CA THR A 62 -6.88 -12.55 -7.49
C THR A 62 -6.19 -11.22 -7.75
N SER A 63 -6.31 -10.73 -8.97
CA SER A 63 -5.79 -9.41 -9.34
C SER A 63 -6.66 -8.26 -8.79
N PRO A 64 -6.15 -7.02 -8.75
CA PRO A 64 -6.95 -5.84 -8.42
C PRO A 64 -8.26 -5.73 -9.22
N TRP A 65 -8.26 -6.20 -10.47
CA TRP A 65 -9.41 -6.20 -11.38
C TRP A 65 -10.50 -7.19 -10.97
N THR A 66 -10.18 -8.11 -10.08
CA THR A 66 -11.11 -9.13 -9.54
C THR A 66 -11.48 -8.82 -8.10
N HIS A 67 -10.51 -8.43 -7.23
CA HIS A 67 -10.84 -8.11 -5.84
C HIS A 67 -11.33 -6.67 -5.61
N GLY A 68 -11.04 -5.72 -6.51
CA GLY A 68 -11.62 -4.37 -6.50
C GLY A 68 -10.82 -3.29 -5.77
N ILE A 69 -9.59 -3.56 -5.31
CA ILE A 69 -8.74 -2.57 -4.63
C ILE A 69 -7.63 -2.10 -5.55
N TYR A 70 -7.59 -0.79 -5.85
CA TYR A 70 -6.66 -0.18 -6.81
C TYR A 70 -5.71 0.84 -6.18
N ASP A 71 -6.07 1.35 -4.98
CA ASP A 71 -5.41 2.46 -4.33
C ASP A 71 -5.62 2.37 -2.81
N PHE A 72 -5.05 3.28 -2.05
CA PHE A 72 -5.35 3.49 -0.62
C PHE A 72 -6.78 3.97 -0.39
N TYR A 73 -7.37 4.62 -1.39
CA TYR A 73 -8.71 5.19 -1.31
C TYR A 73 -9.70 4.51 -2.25
N ASP A 74 -10.91 4.31 -1.72
CA ASP A 74 -12.11 4.06 -2.52
C ASP A 74 -12.80 5.39 -2.87
N TYR A 75 -13.11 5.57 -4.15
CA TYR A 75 -13.76 6.77 -4.70
C TYR A 75 -15.20 6.50 -5.14
N THR A 76 -15.82 5.41 -4.71
CA THR A 76 -17.20 5.08 -5.08
C THR A 76 -18.23 5.93 -4.35
N GLY A 77 -17.90 6.43 -3.14
CA GLY A 77 -18.73 7.31 -2.33
C GLY A 77 -18.68 8.79 -2.73
N GLU A 78 -19.38 9.64 -1.96
CA GLU A 78 -19.33 11.11 -2.14
C GLU A 78 -17.97 11.71 -1.72
N GLN A 79 -17.28 11.07 -0.79
CA GLN A 79 -15.96 11.42 -0.32
C GLN A 79 -15.03 10.21 -0.41
N PRO A 80 -13.76 10.39 -0.78
CA PRO A 80 -12.78 9.32 -0.73
C PRO A 80 -12.66 8.75 0.68
N GLN A 81 -12.62 7.41 0.78
CA GLN A 81 -12.45 6.72 2.06
C GLN A 81 -11.32 5.71 1.98
N LEU A 82 -10.61 5.49 3.09
CA LEU A 82 -9.60 4.44 3.11
C LEU A 82 -10.23 3.08 2.83
N VAL A 83 -9.61 2.33 1.93
CA VAL A 83 -10.04 0.97 1.60
C VAL A 83 -9.99 0.06 2.82
N ASN A 84 -10.88 -0.89 2.86
CA ASN A 84 -11.05 -1.80 3.98
C ASN A 84 -11.57 -3.18 3.51
N ALA A 85 -11.75 -4.13 4.43
CA ALA A 85 -12.14 -5.49 4.10
C ALA A 85 -13.52 -5.62 3.41
N ARG A 86 -14.41 -4.60 3.54
CA ARG A 86 -15.72 -4.62 2.87
C ARG A 86 -15.63 -4.29 1.38
N ASP A 87 -14.54 -3.62 0.97
CA ASP A 87 -14.32 -3.22 -0.42
C ASP A 87 -13.73 -4.37 -1.26
N ILE A 88 -13.41 -5.51 -0.61
CA ILE A 88 -12.90 -6.71 -1.28
C ILE A 88 -14.07 -7.62 -1.68
N HIS A 89 -14.24 -7.82 -2.97
CA HIS A 89 -15.39 -8.50 -3.57
C HIS A 89 -15.27 -10.03 -3.68
N VAL A 90 -14.15 -10.60 -3.23
CA VAL A 90 -13.86 -12.04 -3.29
C VAL A 90 -13.46 -12.58 -1.92
N PRO A 91 -13.58 -13.89 -1.65
CA PRO A 91 -13.12 -14.47 -0.40
C PRO A 91 -11.60 -14.38 -0.24
N TYR A 92 -11.14 -14.20 0.99
CA TYR A 92 -9.73 -14.40 1.35
C TYR A 92 -9.39 -15.89 1.41
N LEU A 93 -8.14 -16.21 1.32
CA LEU A 93 -7.58 -17.56 1.48
C LEU A 93 -8.12 -18.27 2.74
N TRP A 94 -8.08 -17.60 3.86
CA TRP A 94 -8.53 -18.19 5.14
C TRP A 94 -10.03 -18.38 5.24
N ASP A 95 -10.86 -17.73 4.42
CA ASP A 95 -12.29 -18.02 4.35
C ASP A 95 -12.54 -19.45 3.82
N TYR A 96 -11.77 -19.87 2.80
CA TYR A 96 -11.81 -21.24 2.26
C TYR A 96 -11.29 -22.26 3.27
N LEU A 97 -10.21 -21.92 3.99
CA LEU A 97 -9.59 -22.80 4.98
C LEU A 97 -10.51 -23.01 6.19
N ASP A 98 -11.12 -21.93 6.68
CA ASP A 98 -12.08 -21.97 7.79
C ASP A 98 -13.31 -22.82 7.46
N GLU A 99 -13.91 -22.62 6.28
CA GLU A 99 -15.01 -23.45 5.78
C GLU A 99 -14.60 -24.92 5.62
N GLY A 100 -13.33 -25.17 5.32
CA GLY A 100 -12.71 -26.50 5.26
C GLY A 100 -12.41 -27.13 6.63
N GLY A 101 -12.65 -26.40 7.72
CA GLY A 101 -12.43 -26.83 9.11
C GLY A 101 -11.00 -26.63 9.62
N ALA A 102 -10.18 -25.81 8.93
CA ALA A 102 -8.90 -25.35 9.46
C ALA A 102 -9.13 -24.17 10.42
N THR A 103 -8.21 -23.94 11.34
CA THR A 103 -8.25 -22.82 12.28
C THR A 103 -7.24 -21.74 11.84
N PRO A 104 -7.69 -20.63 11.20
CA PRO A 104 -6.80 -19.57 10.75
C PRO A 104 -6.46 -18.59 11.87
N VAL A 105 -5.20 -18.16 11.92
CA VAL A 105 -4.70 -17.06 12.76
C VAL A 105 -4.05 -16.03 11.84
N VAL A 106 -4.63 -14.82 11.72
CA VAL A 106 -4.18 -13.78 10.81
C VAL A 106 -3.81 -12.53 11.60
N ILE A 107 -2.55 -12.08 11.48
CA ILE A 107 -2.01 -11.01 12.32
C ILE A 107 -1.41 -9.92 11.45
N ASN A 108 -1.90 -8.69 11.60
CA ASN A 108 -1.38 -7.47 11.00
C ASN A 108 -1.41 -7.44 9.46
N VAL A 109 -2.17 -8.31 8.81
CA VAL A 109 -2.30 -8.28 7.35
C VAL A 109 -3.10 -7.04 6.93
N PRO A 110 -2.61 -6.24 5.94
CA PRO A 110 -3.32 -5.07 5.46
C PRO A 110 -4.71 -5.38 4.88
N VAL A 111 -5.60 -4.39 4.98
CA VAL A 111 -6.99 -4.45 4.44
C VAL A 111 -7.85 -5.56 5.07
N THR A 112 -7.55 -5.99 6.31
CA THR A 112 -8.34 -6.98 7.06
C THR A 112 -9.30 -6.36 8.09
N HIS A 113 -9.37 -5.02 8.15
CA HIS A 113 -10.36 -4.30 8.96
C HIS A 113 -11.63 -4.00 8.13
N PRO A 114 -12.83 -4.06 8.74
CA PRO A 114 -13.12 -4.65 10.05
C PRO A 114 -12.97 -6.16 10.05
N ALA A 115 -12.57 -6.71 11.19
CA ALA A 115 -12.54 -8.15 11.36
C ALA A 115 -13.95 -8.75 11.26
N TYR A 116 -14.05 -10.01 10.90
CA TYR A 116 -15.32 -10.71 10.70
C TYR A 116 -15.23 -12.14 11.25
N ARG A 117 -16.36 -12.80 11.42
CA ARG A 117 -16.43 -14.13 12.06
C ARG A 117 -15.62 -15.18 11.32
N SER A 118 -14.78 -15.89 12.06
CA SER A 118 -13.98 -17.05 11.66
C SER A 118 -13.82 -17.97 12.87
N SER A 119 -13.47 -19.22 12.67
CA SER A 119 -13.19 -20.17 13.77
C SER A 119 -11.91 -19.85 14.54
N GLY A 120 -11.01 -19.08 13.95
CA GLY A 120 -9.74 -18.66 14.53
C GLY A 120 -9.72 -17.22 15.02
N SER A 121 -8.61 -16.53 14.74
CA SER A 121 -8.42 -15.13 15.13
C SER A 121 -7.98 -14.27 13.97
N ILE A 122 -8.54 -13.05 13.88
CA ILE A 122 -8.14 -12.02 12.93
C ILE A 122 -7.77 -10.75 13.68
N VAL A 123 -6.51 -10.37 13.61
CA VAL A 123 -5.96 -9.13 14.15
C VAL A 123 -5.72 -8.20 12.98
N PRO A 124 -6.58 -7.17 12.76
CA PRO A 124 -6.45 -6.27 11.64
C PRO A 124 -5.09 -5.56 11.59
N GLY A 125 -4.60 -5.35 10.37
CA GLY A 125 -3.32 -4.71 10.12
C GLY A 125 -3.45 -3.30 9.55
N TYR A 126 -2.45 -2.92 8.80
CA TYR A 126 -2.33 -1.64 8.13
C TYR A 126 -3.63 -1.22 7.41
N LEU A 127 -3.99 0.05 7.52
CA LEU A 127 -5.26 0.69 7.14
C LEU A 127 -6.42 0.46 8.14
N ALA A 128 -6.24 -0.31 9.21
CA ALA A 128 -7.20 -0.36 10.29
C ALA A 128 -7.03 0.83 11.25
N PRO A 129 -8.10 1.28 11.95
CA PRO A 129 -7.96 2.18 13.09
C PRO A 129 -7.08 1.59 14.18
N GLU A 130 -6.23 2.41 14.85
CA GLU A 130 -5.27 1.96 15.87
C GLU A 130 -5.93 1.14 17.01
N ASN A 131 -7.11 1.46 17.40
CA ASN A 131 -7.79 0.75 18.49
C ASN A 131 -8.99 -0.10 17.97
N SER A 132 -8.88 -0.63 16.75
CA SER A 132 -9.93 -1.48 16.21
C SER A 132 -10.06 -2.78 16.97
N ASP A 133 -11.28 -3.30 17.04
CA ASP A 133 -11.51 -4.63 17.60
C ASP A 133 -10.85 -5.71 16.75
N ILE A 134 -10.35 -6.74 17.43
CA ILE A 134 -9.87 -7.98 16.84
C ILE A 134 -10.95 -9.06 16.92
N LEU A 135 -10.87 -10.04 16.06
CA LEU A 135 -11.61 -11.30 16.25
C LEU A 135 -10.79 -12.22 17.14
N LEU A 136 -11.40 -12.71 18.20
CA LEU A 136 -10.80 -13.68 19.11
C LEU A 136 -11.86 -14.73 19.50
N ASP A 137 -11.63 -16.00 19.18
CA ASP A 137 -12.58 -17.11 19.43
C ASP A 137 -14.00 -16.86 18.90
N GLY A 138 -14.11 -16.23 17.74
CA GLY A 138 -15.41 -15.90 17.11
C GLY A 138 -16.12 -14.66 17.65
N GLU A 139 -15.52 -13.93 18.60
CA GLU A 139 -16.08 -12.74 19.24
C GLU A 139 -15.16 -11.51 19.07
N ALA A 140 -15.74 -10.32 19.16
CA ALA A 140 -14.96 -9.07 19.18
C ALA A 140 -14.23 -8.93 20.52
N ALA A 141 -12.95 -8.57 20.45
CA ALA A 141 -12.12 -8.30 21.62
C ALA A 141 -11.23 -7.06 21.36
N PRO A 142 -10.86 -6.30 22.41
CA PRO A 142 -9.94 -5.19 22.25
C PRO A 142 -8.51 -5.68 21.94
N GLN A 143 -7.75 -4.94 21.15
CA GLN A 143 -6.34 -5.25 20.82
C GLN A 143 -5.45 -5.44 22.05
N SER A 144 -5.76 -4.77 23.17
CA SER A 144 -5.03 -4.91 24.44
C SER A 144 -5.02 -6.36 24.99
N THR A 145 -5.89 -7.23 24.49
CA THR A 145 -5.88 -8.67 24.79
C THR A 145 -4.59 -9.35 24.30
N LEU A 146 -3.91 -8.78 23.30
CA LEU A 146 -2.63 -9.27 22.74
C LEU A 146 -1.41 -8.72 23.48
N GLY A 147 -1.62 -7.97 24.55
CA GLY A 147 -0.59 -7.26 25.32
C GLY A 147 -0.77 -5.74 25.24
N GLU A 148 -0.35 -5.03 26.30
CA GLU A 148 -0.49 -3.58 26.40
C GLU A 148 0.31 -2.81 25.33
N ASP A 149 1.34 -3.42 24.76
CA ASP A 149 2.23 -2.83 23.78
C ASP A 149 1.84 -3.11 22.33
N TYR A 150 0.78 -3.91 22.09
CA TYR A 150 0.34 -4.17 20.72
C TYR A 150 -0.25 -2.91 20.10
N ARG A 151 0.29 -2.50 18.95
CA ARG A 151 -0.16 -1.36 18.14
C ARG A 151 0.04 -1.65 16.68
N ILE A 152 -0.78 -1.07 15.82
CA ILE A 152 -0.63 -1.15 14.37
C ILE A 152 0.47 -0.19 13.91
N TYR A 153 0.45 1.05 14.40
CA TYR A 153 1.32 2.13 13.94
C TYR A 153 2.43 2.48 14.92
N ALA A 154 3.53 3.02 14.37
CA ALA A 154 4.61 3.60 15.15
C ALA A 154 4.14 4.88 15.85
N ARG A 155 4.64 5.11 17.05
CA ARG A 155 4.50 6.42 17.72
C ARG A 155 5.46 7.41 17.08
N LYS A 156 5.08 8.68 17.07
CA LYS A 156 6.00 9.75 16.68
C LYS A 156 7.19 9.77 17.63
N THR A 157 8.38 9.90 17.08
CA THR A 157 9.65 9.86 17.80
C THR A 157 10.49 11.07 17.38
N ASP A 158 11.32 11.56 18.31
CA ASP A 158 12.10 12.77 18.08
C ASP A 158 13.57 12.49 17.70
N THR A 159 14.03 11.27 17.94
CA THR A 159 15.42 10.91 17.71
C THR A 159 15.59 9.64 16.89
N ARG A 160 16.71 9.53 16.16
CA ARG A 160 17.10 8.34 15.41
C ARG A 160 16.95 7.04 16.22
N GLU A 161 17.50 7.02 17.42
CA GLU A 161 17.51 5.81 18.26
C GLU A 161 16.09 5.43 18.74
N GLU A 162 15.25 6.41 19.03
CA GLU A 162 13.85 6.17 19.36
C GLU A 162 13.07 5.62 18.16
N THR A 163 13.32 6.15 16.95
CA THR A 163 12.68 5.64 15.72
C THR A 163 13.05 4.19 15.48
N ILE A 164 14.32 3.83 15.59
CA ILE A 164 14.76 2.44 15.42
C ILE A 164 14.15 1.54 16.50
N ALA A 165 14.22 1.96 17.77
CA ALA A 165 13.67 1.19 18.89
C ALA A 165 12.15 1.01 18.78
N GLU A 166 11.44 1.97 18.22
CA GLU A 166 10.01 1.88 17.97
C GLU A 166 9.69 0.85 16.87
N ASN A 167 10.46 0.84 15.77
CA ASN A 167 10.34 -0.19 14.74
C ASN A 167 10.63 -1.60 15.31
N GLU A 168 11.70 -1.75 16.10
CA GLU A 168 12.04 -3.02 16.77
C GLU A 168 10.90 -3.49 17.73
N ARG A 169 10.28 -2.57 18.49
CA ARG A 169 9.13 -2.89 19.38
C ARG A 169 7.90 -3.34 18.59
N LEU A 170 7.60 -2.72 17.46
CA LEU A 170 6.48 -3.13 16.63
C LEU A 170 6.69 -4.53 16.03
N VAL A 171 7.89 -4.87 15.60
CA VAL A 171 8.24 -6.23 15.19
C VAL A 171 8.00 -7.21 16.35
N GLU A 172 8.50 -6.89 17.54
CA GLU A 172 8.33 -7.71 18.75
C GLU A 172 6.85 -7.92 19.11
N SER A 173 6.02 -6.88 19.01
CA SER A 173 4.60 -6.98 19.34
C SER A 173 3.85 -7.96 18.43
N ARG A 174 4.23 -8.11 17.13
CA ARG A 174 3.63 -9.09 16.20
C ARG A 174 3.95 -10.52 16.63
N VAL A 175 5.19 -10.76 17.01
CA VAL A 175 5.61 -12.09 17.49
C VAL A 175 4.91 -12.43 18.79
N THR A 176 4.86 -11.51 19.75
CA THR A 176 4.15 -11.72 21.02
C THR A 176 2.66 -12.03 20.79
N ALA A 177 2.03 -11.35 19.84
CA ALA A 177 0.65 -11.66 19.45
C ALA A 177 0.53 -13.07 18.84
N ALA A 178 1.47 -13.47 17.98
CA ALA A 178 1.49 -14.80 17.37
C ALA A 178 1.66 -15.89 18.42
N GLU A 179 2.58 -15.73 19.36
CA GLU A 179 2.78 -16.65 20.49
C GLU A 179 1.52 -16.76 21.36
N THR A 180 0.91 -15.61 21.73
CA THR A 180 -0.32 -15.58 22.53
C THR A 180 -1.47 -16.30 21.84
N LEU A 181 -1.61 -16.15 20.52
CA LEU A 181 -2.67 -16.80 19.76
C LEU A 181 -2.34 -18.26 19.45
N SER A 182 -1.06 -18.63 19.31
CA SER A 182 -0.61 -20.02 19.18
C SER A 182 -0.89 -20.83 20.45
N ASP A 183 -0.70 -20.25 21.63
CA ASP A 183 -1.05 -20.90 22.90
C ASP A 183 -2.56 -21.09 23.07
N ARG A 184 -3.37 -20.31 22.37
CA ARG A 184 -4.83 -20.30 22.47
C ARG A 184 -5.52 -21.19 21.45
N HIS A 185 -4.94 -21.36 20.26
CA HIS A 185 -5.51 -22.08 19.14
C HIS A 185 -4.63 -23.27 18.73
N ASP A 186 -5.25 -24.39 18.44
CA ASP A 186 -4.64 -25.44 17.61
C ASP A 186 -4.75 -25.00 16.14
N TRP A 187 -3.87 -24.06 15.76
CA TRP A 187 -3.93 -23.42 14.46
C TRP A 187 -3.41 -24.34 13.34
N SER A 188 -4.06 -24.30 12.19
CA SER A 188 -3.61 -24.99 10.97
C SER A 188 -3.01 -24.02 9.95
N PHE A 189 -3.44 -22.76 9.98
CA PHE A 189 -2.90 -21.69 9.16
C PHE A 189 -2.59 -20.48 10.03
N MET A 190 -1.35 -20.01 9.97
CA MET A 190 -0.97 -18.73 10.61
C MET A 190 -0.34 -17.82 9.59
N MET A 191 -0.78 -16.55 9.54
CA MET A 191 -0.17 -15.50 8.74
C MET A 191 0.19 -14.31 9.61
N VAL A 192 1.48 -13.92 9.61
CA VAL A 192 2.00 -12.78 10.37
C VAL A 192 2.70 -11.81 9.42
N GLN A 193 2.24 -10.56 9.37
CA GLN A 193 2.82 -9.54 8.49
C GLN A 193 3.67 -8.54 9.28
N PHE A 194 4.85 -8.22 8.75
CA PHE A 194 5.80 -7.24 9.29
C PHE A 194 5.91 -6.05 8.33
N GLN A 195 5.21 -4.95 8.65
CA GLN A 195 5.23 -3.72 7.85
C GLN A 195 6.52 -2.92 8.04
N ARG A 196 7.31 -3.21 9.09
CA ARG A 196 8.48 -2.39 9.43
C ARG A 196 9.65 -2.54 8.47
N THR A 197 9.67 -3.57 7.65
CA THR A 197 10.64 -3.77 6.57
C THR A 197 10.48 -2.77 5.44
N ASP A 198 9.26 -2.27 5.20
CA ASP A 198 8.97 -1.17 4.29
C ASP A 198 9.16 0.20 4.96
N ALA A 199 8.48 0.44 6.08
CA ALA A 199 8.43 1.74 6.74
C ALA A 199 9.81 2.29 7.15
N ILE A 200 10.82 1.44 7.41
CA ILE A 200 12.17 1.90 7.69
C ILE A 200 12.82 2.56 6.48
N PHE A 201 12.50 2.12 5.25
CA PHE A 201 13.02 2.74 4.05
C PHE A 201 12.39 4.10 3.78
N HIS A 202 11.10 4.26 4.00
CA HIS A 202 10.41 5.54 3.86
C HIS A 202 10.89 6.59 4.87
N THR A 203 11.31 6.15 6.06
CA THR A 203 11.76 7.07 7.12
C THR A 203 13.27 7.23 7.21
N MET A 204 14.03 6.17 6.99
CA MET A 204 15.47 6.11 7.22
C MET A 204 16.22 5.26 6.18
N GLY A 205 15.74 5.17 4.94
CA GLY A 205 16.27 4.27 3.91
C GLY A 205 17.78 4.46 3.59
N HIS A 206 18.28 5.68 3.73
CA HIS A 206 19.72 5.98 3.56
C HIS A 206 20.56 5.62 4.78
N ASP A 207 19.94 5.35 5.94
CA ASP A 207 20.65 4.91 7.15
C ASP A 207 20.78 3.38 7.17
N ARG A 208 21.84 2.87 6.59
CA ARG A 208 22.11 1.44 6.46
C ARG A 208 22.14 0.68 7.80
N ASP A 209 22.57 1.33 8.89
CA ASP A 209 22.57 0.72 10.22
C ASP A 209 21.14 0.61 10.77
N ALA A 210 20.31 1.64 10.57
CA ALA A 210 18.91 1.59 10.96
C ALA A 210 18.15 0.46 10.22
N VAL A 211 18.29 0.39 8.90
CA VAL A 211 17.71 -0.69 8.07
C VAL A 211 18.19 -2.06 8.57
N ARG A 212 19.50 -2.23 8.73
CA ARG A 212 20.10 -3.48 9.23
C ARG A 212 19.53 -3.90 10.59
N ARG A 213 19.36 -2.98 11.53
CA ARG A 213 18.84 -3.26 12.88
C ARG A 213 17.38 -3.75 12.82
N VAL A 214 16.55 -3.13 12.02
CA VAL A 214 15.15 -3.53 11.85
C VAL A 214 15.06 -4.91 11.19
N TYR A 215 15.82 -5.17 10.13
CA TYR A 215 15.85 -6.49 9.47
C TYR A 215 16.38 -7.59 10.39
N ARG A 216 17.38 -7.31 11.23
CA ARG A 216 17.81 -8.25 12.28
C ARG A 216 16.74 -8.51 13.34
N ALA A 217 15.91 -7.53 13.67
CA ALA A 217 14.78 -7.73 14.56
C ALA A 217 13.73 -8.65 13.91
N VAL A 218 13.46 -8.44 12.62
CA VAL A 218 12.56 -9.29 11.83
C VAL A 218 13.12 -10.72 11.72
N ASP A 219 14.41 -10.90 11.49
CA ASP A 219 15.00 -12.24 11.45
C ASP A 219 14.88 -12.98 12.79
N ARG A 220 15.11 -12.30 13.92
CA ARG A 220 14.82 -12.89 15.25
C ARG A 220 13.35 -13.25 15.41
N ALA A 221 12.46 -12.42 14.87
CA ALA A 221 11.03 -12.68 14.85
C ALA A 221 10.70 -13.97 14.03
N ILE A 222 11.30 -14.11 12.84
CA ILE A 222 11.20 -15.33 12.02
C ILE A 222 11.64 -16.54 12.85
N GLY A 223 12.77 -16.49 13.54
CA GLY A 223 13.25 -17.59 14.38
C GLY A 223 12.27 -17.98 15.50
N ARG A 224 11.59 -17.01 16.11
CA ARG A 224 10.54 -17.28 17.13
C ARG A 224 9.28 -17.86 16.52
N LEU A 225 8.85 -17.36 15.35
CA LEU A 225 7.71 -17.94 14.64
C LEU A 225 7.97 -19.38 14.20
N LEU A 226 9.18 -19.68 13.75
CA LEU A 226 9.60 -21.04 13.42
C LEU A 226 9.56 -21.99 14.63
N ALA A 227 9.76 -21.46 15.84
CA ALA A 227 9.63 -22.26 17.06
C ALA A 227 8.17 -22.59 17.45
N LEU A 228 7.17 -21.95 16.82
CA LEU A 228 5.75 -22.28 16.96
C LEU A 228 5.32 -23.39 15.97
N ALA A 229 6.13 -23.63 14.96
CA ALA A 229 5.90 -24.63 13.91
C ALA A 229 6.47 -25.98 14.34
N ASP A 230 5.84 -27.06 13.89
CA ASP A 230 6.36 -28.43 14.01
C ASP A 230 7.11 -28.85 12.73
N ASP A 231 7.67 -30.08 12.76
CA ASP A 231 8.45 -30.64 11.64
C ASP A 231 7.61 -30.85 10.36
N ASP A 232 6.29 -30.93 10.46
CA ASP A 232 5.36 -31.13 9.36
C ASP A 232 4.82 -29.80 8.80
N THR A 233 5.16 -28.68 9.41
CA THR A 233 4.72 -27.34 8.99
C THR A 233 5.45 -26.87 7.73
N THR A 234 4.70 -26.42 6.73
CA THR A 234 5.27 -25.67 5.59
C THR A 234 5.34 -24.19 5.92
N VAL A 235 6.53 -23.61 5.78
CA VAL A 235 6.78 -22.18 6.02
C VAL A 235 6.88 -21.47 4.67
N ILE A 236 6.12 -20.36 4.52
CA ILE A 236 6.14 -19.53 3.33
C ILE A 236 6.50 -18.10 3.76
N VAL A 237 7.50 -17.49 3.14
CA VAL A 237 7.84 -16.08 3.32
C VAL A 237 7.52 -15.36 2.02
N VAL A 238 6.71 -14.29 2.10
CA VAL A 238 6.28 -13.52 0.94
C VAL A 238 6.42 -12.03 1.20
N SER A 239 6.60 -11.28 0.13
CA SER A 239 6.52 -9.82 0.15
C SER A 239 5.53 -9.35 -0.88
N ASP A 240 4.77 -8.32 -0.55
CA ASP A 240 3.79 -7.72 -1.44
C ASP A 240 4.43 -6.96 -2.62
N HIS A 241 5.60 -6.38 -2.44
CA HIS A 241 6.43 -5.70 -3.45
C HIS A 241 7.89 -5.64 -3.00
N GLY A 242 8.75 -5.09 -3.82
CA GLY A 242 10.11 -4.74 -3.43
C GLY A 242 10.26 -3.23 -3.16
N ILE A 243 11.49 -2.80 -2.87
CA ILE A 243 11.82 -1.40 -2.62
C ILE A 243 13.20 -1.04 -3.14
N HIS A 244 13.32 0.16 -3.73
CA HIS A 244 14.61 0.77 -4.02
C HIS A 244 14.54 2.31 -4.09
N GLU A 245 15.69 2.94 -4.18
CA GLU A 245 15.81 4.38 -4.35
C GLU A 245 15.38 4.80 -5.77
N TYR A 246 14.43 5.74 -5.87
CA TYR A 246 14.01 6.33 -7.14
C TYR A 246 14.97 7.45 -7.54
N GLU A 247 15.08 7.70 -8.82
CA GLU A 247 16.03 8.66 -9.40
C GLU A 247 15.35 9.99 -9.79
N ARG A 248 14.09 9.92 -10.21
CA ARG A 248 13.37 11.05 -10.82
C ARG A 248 11.90 11.08 -10.42
N THR A 249 11.31 12.27 -10.49
CA THR A 249 9.88 12.51 -10.32
C THR A 249 9.27 13.00 -11.63
N PHE A 250 8.13 12.46 -12.01
CA PHE A 250 7.26 12.93 -13.09
C PHE A 250 5.94 13.43 -12.52
N ARG A 251 5.59 14.69 -12.77
CA ARG A 251 4.35 15.31 -12.31
C ARG A 251 3.26 15.15 -13.37
N CYS A 252 2.47 14.10 -13.21
CA CYS A 252 1.47 13.68 -14.18
C CYS A 252 0.40 14.76 -14.41
N ASN A 253 -0.15 15.34 -13.33
CA ASN A 253 -1.17 16.37 -13.44
C ASN A 253 -0.63 17.69 -13.99
N THR A 254 0.64 18.04 -13.76
CA THR A 254 1.28 19.19 -14.43
C THR A 254 1.38 18.94 -15.93
N TRP A 255 1.77 17.74 -16.34
CA TRP A 255 1.85 17.34 -17.74
C TRP A 255 0.48 17.37 -18.44
N LEU A 256 -0.58 16.86 -17.77
CA LEU A 256 -1.96 16.90 -18.29
C LEU A 256 -2.47 18.33 -18.42
N ARG A 257 -2.17 19.20 -17.45
CA ARG A 257 -2.51 20.62 -17.49
C ARG A 257 -1.86 21.31 -18.69
N ASP A 258 -0.58 21.09 -18.93
CA ASP A 258 0.15 21.72 -20.04
C ASP A 258 -0.33 21.24 -21.41
N ARG A 259 -0.97 20.08 -21.47
CA ARG A 259 -1.66 19.57 -22.65
C ARG A 259 -3.11 20.07 -22.80
N GLY A 260 -3.64 20.73 -21.77
CA GLY A 260 -5.02 21.25 -21.76
C GLY A 260 -6.10 20.27 -21.30
N GLN A 261 -5.73 19.04 -20.92
CA GLN A 261 -6.66 18.00 -20.47
C GLN A 261 -7.02 18.11 -19.00
N LEU A 262 -6.25 18.88 -18.23
CA LEU A 262 -6.53 19.20 -16.85
C LEU A 262 -6.62 20.71 -16.64
N GLN A 263 -7.63 21.16 -15.92
CA GLN A 263 -7.83 22.54 -15.51
C GLN A 263 -7.55 22.68 -14.02
N THR A 264 -7.07 23.85 -13.60
CA THR A 264 -6.81 24.14 -12.19
C THR A 264 -7.80 25.17 -11.67
N ALA A 265 -8.34 24.92 -10.48
CA ALA A 265 -9.15 25.89 -9.76
C ALA A 265 -8.26 26.83 -8.94
N THR A 266 -8.55 28.13 -8.98
CA THR A 266 -8.00 29.10 -8.05
C THR A 266 -8.82 29.14 -6.77
N GLU A 267 -8.20 29.48 -5.62
CA GLU A 267 -8.85 29.53 -4.30
C GLU A 267 -10.14 30.39 -4.27
N SER A 268 -10.28 31.36 -5.17
CA SER A 268 -11.48 32.23 -5.27
C SER A 268 -12.69 31.52 -5.87
N GLU A 269 -12.50 30.43 -6.61
CA GLU A 269 -13.56 29.65 -7.25
C GLU A 269 -14.08 28.50 -6.35
N ARG A 270 -13.34 28.16 -5.30
CA ARG A 270 -13.71 27.14 -4.27
C ARG A 270 -15.01 27.45 -3.50
N HIS A 271 -15.45 28.69 -3.45
CA HIS A 271 -16.61 29.08 -2.63
C HIS A 271 -17.96 28.50 -3.08
N SER A 272 -18.03 27.78 -4.19
CA SER A 272 -19.25 27.09 -4.60
C SER A 272 -19.33 25.60 -4.21
N TRP A 273 -18.20 24.97 -3.84
CA TRP A 273 -18.11 23.54 -3.52
C TRP A 273 -17.69 23.23 -2.07
N GLY A 274 -17.24 24.25 -1.32
CA GLY A 274 -16.43 24.07 -0.12
C GLY A 274 -17.10 24.30 1.23
N GLU A 275 -18.40 24.02 1.42
CA GLU A 275 -18.97 24.11 2.79
C GLU A 275 -18.79 22.83 3.64
N THR A 276 -18.20 21.74 3.10
CA THR A 276 -18.13 20.45 3.81
C THR A 276 -16.74 20.01 4.26
N THR A 277 -15.69 20.76 3.94
CA THR A 277 -14.32 20.46 4.42
C THR A 277 -13.70 21.63 5.16
N LYS A 278 -14.37 22.09 6.21
CA LYS A 278 -13.65 22.80 7.28
C LYS A 278 -13.11 21.74 8.23
N PRO A 279 -11.80 21.75 8.55
CA PRO A 279 -11.36 21.07 9.77
C PRO A 279 -12.19 21.63 10.90
N ILE A 280 -12.81 20.79 11.70
CA ILE A 280 -13.38 21.18 12.98
C ILE A 280 -12.16 21.56 13.82
N ALA A 281 -11.77 22.84 13.75
CA ALA A 281 -10.85 23.41 14.72
C ALA A 281 -11.55 23.27 16.06
N ASP A 282 -10.96 22.47 16.92
CA ASP A 282 -11.29 22.38 18.32
C ASP A 282 -11.39 23.82 18.87
N GLU A 283 -12.54 24.21 19.42
CA GLU A 283 -12.70 25.46 20.14
C GLU A 283 -11.95 25.40 21.47
N GLY A 284 -10.62 25.39 21.37
CA GLY A 284 -9.70 25.63 22.46
C GLY A 284 -9.35 27.11 22.48
N ASP A 285 -9.95 27.82 23.40
CA ASP A 285 -9.67 29.20 23.76
C ASP A 285 -8.16 29.37 24.08
N GLY A 286 -7.37 29.83 23.11
CA GLY A 286 -5.93 30.02 23.22
C GLY A 286 -5.43 31.11 22.26
N ASP A 287 -5.17 32.26 22.85
CA ASP A 287 -4.56 33.50 22.36
C ASP A 287 -3.72 33.32 21.06
N SER A 288 -4.31 33.61 19.90
CA SER A 288 -3.60 33.62 18.62
C SER A 288 -2.49 34.68 18.66
N SER A 289 -1.25 34.22 18.57
CA SER A 289 -0.09 35.06 18.74
C SER A 289 -0.07 36.18 17.66
N THR A 290 0.47 37.32 18.02
CA THR A 290 0.68 38.49 17.15
C THR A 290 1.51 38.14 15.90
N VAL A 291 2.20 37.01 15.91
CA VAL A 291 3.04 36.47 14.84
C VAL A 291 2.18 35.95 13.68
N ASP A 292 1.07 35.25 13.96
CA ASP A 292 0.16 34.69 12.92
C ASP A 292 -0.56 35.80 12.16
N ARG A 293 -0.90 36.92 12.83
CA ARG A 293 -1.49 38.10 12.17
C ARG A 293 -0.50 38.85 11.31
N LEU A 294 0.78 38.89 11.69
CA LEU A 294 1.85 39.52 10.91
C LEU A 294 2.24 38.69 9.68
N LEU A 295 2.24 37.35 9.80
CA LEU A 295 2.49 36.43 8.69
C LEU A 295 1.36 36.47 7.66
N GLY A 296 0.09 36.44 8.06
CA GLY A 296 -1.05 36.57 7.15
C GLY A 296 -1.08 37.91 6.41
N ALA A 297 -0.72 39.02 7.08
CA ALA A 297 -0.65 40.34 6.47
C ALA A 297 0.51 40.47 5.45
N SER A 298 1.64 39.80 5.70
CA SER A 298 2.77 39.81 4.76
C SER A 298 2.49 38.97 3.51
N LEU A 299 1.83 37.82 3.63
CA LEU A 299 1.42 37.00 2.47
C LEU A 299 0.40 37.72 1.58
N THR A 300 -0.56 38.46 2.17
CA THR A 300 -1.52 39.25 1.42
C THR A 300 -0.84 40.43 0.68
N ALA A 301 0.20 41.01 1.25
CA ALA A 301 1.01 42.04 0.58
C ALA A 301 1.84 41.45 -0.58
N PHE A 302 2.43 40.26 -0.42
CA PHE A 302 3.17 39.58 -1.50
C PHE A 302 2.27 39.24 -2.69
N ARG A 303 1.04 38.75 -2.44
CA ARG A 303 0.03 38.50 -3.51
C ARG A 303 -0.36 39.77 -4.28
N ARG A 304 -0.46 40.90 -3.59
CA ARG A 304 -0.84 42.18 -4.21
C ARG A 304 0.20 42.73 -5.20
N PHE A 305 1.45 42.23 -5.12
CA PHE A 305 2.54 42.58 -6.05
C PHE A 305 2.81 41.48 -7.11
N GLY A 306 1.94 40.45 -7.22
CA GLY A 306 2.06 39.39 -8.21
C GLY A 306 3.25 38.42 -7.95
N LEU A 307 3.77 38.40 -6.72
CA LEU A 307 4.80 37.49 -6.28
C LEU A 307 4.12 36.29 -5.60
N THR A 308 4.00 35.20 -6.33
CA THR A 308 3.60 33.92 -5.76
C THR A 308 4.75 33.32 -4.92
N PRO A 309 4.49 32.46 -3.91
CA PRO A 309 5.54 31.76 -3.16
C PRO A 309 6.55 31.06 -4.07
N GLN A 310 6.10 30.48 -5.18
CA GLN A 310 6.95 29.81 -6.18
C GLN A 310 7.89 30.81 -6.91
N ARG A 311 7.43 32.03 -7.21
CA ARG A 311 8.29 33.08 -7.79
C ARG A 311 9.30 33.63 -6.79
N ALA A 312 8.92 33.69 -5.52
CA ALA A 312 9.82 34.04 -4.44
C ALA A 312 10.88 32.94 -4.21
N GLU A 313 10.51 31.67 -4.22
CA GLU A 313 11.42 30.53 -4.12
C GLU A 313 12.40 30.49 -5.30
N LYS A 314 11.92 30.70 -6.53
CA LYS A 314 12.77 30.76 -7.72
C LYS A 314 13.74 31.94 -7.68
N ALA A 315 13.33 33.11 -7.15
CA ALA A 315 14.21 34.23 -6.95
C ALA A 315 15.27 33.97 -5.85
N LEU A 316 14.89 33.24 -4.80
CA LEU A 316 15.76 32.89 -3.66
C LEU A 316 16.69 31.70 -3.97
N SER A 317 16.30 30.80 -4.86
CA SER A 317 17.15 29.69 -5.32
C SER A 317 18.36 30.20 -6.12
N VAL A 318 18.17 31.26 -6.91
CA VAL A 318 19.24 31.92 -7.67
C VAL A 318 20.30 32.55 -6.74
N VAL A 319 19.93 32.89 -5.51
CA VAL A 319 20.84 33.50 -4.49
C VAL A 319 21.29 32.49 -3.42
N GLY A 320 20.93 31.22 -3.54
CA GLY A 320 21.36 30.16 -2.60
C GLY A 320 20.66 30.19 -1.23
N LEU A 321 19.57 30.94 -1.07
CA LEU A 321 18.85 31.13 0.18
C LEU A 321 17.55 30.32 0.27
N ALA A 322 17.27 29.42 -0.68
CA ALA A 322 16.04 28.62 -0.70
C ALA A 322 15.92 27.65 0.50
N LYS A 323 17.00 26.94 0.87
CA LYS A 323 16.99 25.98 1.99
C LYS A 323 16.67 26.61 3.37
N PRO A 324 17.24 27.77 3.77
CA PRO A 324 16.87 28.37 5.06
C PRO A 324 15.46 28.98 5.07
N VAL A 325 14.92 29.38 3.91
CA VAL A 325 13.56 29.95 3.81
C VAL A 325 12.50 28.86 3.87
N ARG A 326 12.72 27.70 3.26
CA ARG A 326 11.84 26.53 3.35
C ARG A 326 11.64 26.05 4.80
N ARG A 327 12.65 26.21 5.67
CA ARG A 327 12.53 25.93 7.12
C ARG A 327 11.71 26.93 7.93
N MET A 328 11.35 28.06 7.34
CA MET A 328 10.60 29.14 8.00
C MET A 328 9.11 29.15 7.66
N PHE A 329 8.68 28.39 6.65
CA PHE A 329 7.27 28.25 6.29
C PHE A 329 6.80 26.85 6.66
N PRO A 330 5.70 26.70 7.43
CA PRO A 330 5.05 25.41 7.64
C PRO A 330 4.62 24.81 6.30
N ASP A 331 4.81 23.50 6.12
CA ASP A 331 4.46 22.78 4.88
C ASP A 331 2.96 22.90 4.54
N GLU A 332 2.08 23.07 5.54
CA GLU A 332 0.66 23.41 5.41
C GLU A 332 0.42 24.67 4.55
N LEU A 333 1.24 25.70 4.70
CA LEU A 333 1.14 26.95 3.91
C LEU A 333 1.60 26.78 2.46
N ILE A 334 2.44 25.79 2.18
CA ILE A 334 2.89 25.43 0.83
C ILE A 334 1.81 24.62 0.12
N LEU A 335 1.14 23.72 0.82
CA LEU A 335 -0.01 22.94 0.34
C LEU A 335 -1.23 23.82 0.04
N GLU A 336 -1.54 24.82 0.89
CA GLU A 336 -2.62 25.79 0.62
C GLU A 336 -2.37 26.67 -0.63
N ALA A 337 -1.12 26.79 -1.08
CA ALA A 337 -0.75 27.58 -2.25
C ALA A 337 -0.60 26.75 -3.54
N ALA A 338 -0.75 25.43 -3.47
CA ALA A 338 -0.70 24.56 -4.64
C ALA A 338 -1.95 24.76 -5.52
N ASP A 339 -1.77 24.71 -6.83
CA ASP A 339 -2.90 24.63 -7.76
C ASP A 339 -3.63 23.29 -7.52
N HIS A 340 -4.95 23.33 -7.43
CA HIS A 340 -5.78 22.15 -7.27
C HIS A 340 -6.48 21.81 -8.58
N VAL A 341 -6.78 20.53 -8.77
CA VAL A 341 -7.56 20.07 -9.92
C VAL A 341 -8.98 20.65 -9.86
N ASP A 342 -9.41 21.30 -10.94
CA ASP A 342 -10.84 21.54 -11.18
C ASP A 342 -11.45 20.29 -11.83
N TRP A 343 -12.04 19.45 -11.01
CA TRP A 343 -12.63 18.19 -11.45
C TRP A 343 -13.76 18.39 -12.47
N SER A 344 -14.52 19.48 -12.33
CA SER A 344 -15.67 19.78 -13.19
C SER A 344 -15.30 20.35 -14.56
N ALA A 345 -14.01 20.69 -14.76
CA ALA A 345 -13.51 21.22 -16.01
C ALA A 345 -12.36 20.38 -16.60
N SER A 346 -11.97 19.29 -15.95
CA SER A 346 -10.85 18.44 -16.36
C SER A 346 -11.33 17.17 -17.06
N GLU A 347 -10.77 16.87 -18.23
CA GLU A 347 -11.05 15.64 -18.98
C GLU A 347 -10.34 14.42 -18.38
N ALA A 348 -9.14 14.62 -17.83
CA ALA A 348 -8.33 13.52 -17.29
C ALA A 348 -7.42 13.98 -16.16
N TYR A 349 -7.14 13.07 -15.22
CA TYR A 349 -6.30 13.33 -14.06
C TYR A 349 -5.69 12.04 -13.48
N CYS A 350 -4.51 12.21 -12.87
CA CYS A 350 -3.95 11.25 -11.93
C CYS A 350 -4.52 11.57 -10.54
N ARG A 351 -5.12 10.58 -9.86
CA ARG A 351 -5.79 10.79 -8.55
C ARG A 351 -4.81 10.82 -7.38
N SER A 352 -3.79 9.98 -7.46
CA SER A 352 -2.83 9.78 -6.39
C SER A 352 -1.52 9.25 -6.93
N VAL A 353 -0.47 9.33 -6.14
CA VAL A 353 0.84 8.72 -6.46
C VAL A 353 0.75 7.19 -6.55
N SER A 354 -0.18 6.58 -5.83
CA SER A 354 -0.31 5.13 -5.73
C SER A 354 -1.16 4.49 -6.82
N SER A 355 -1.96 5.25 -7.57
CA SER A 355 -2.82 4.68 -8.62
C SER A 355 -2.04 4.20 -9.84
N LEU A 356 -0.84 4.74 -10.11
CA LEU A 356 -0.05 4.53 -11.33
C LEU A 356 -0.91 4.53 -12.59
N GLY A 357 -1.83 5.48 -12.67
CA GLY A 357 -2.77 5.55 -13.78
C GLY A 357 -3.50 6.89 -13.89
N ILE A 358 -4.25 7.02 -14.97
CA ILE A 358 -5.08 8.17 -15.26
C ILE A 358 -6.54 7.75 -15.30
N ARG A 359 -7.39 8.55 -14.66
CA ARG A 359 -8.83 8.51 -14.78
C ARG A 359 -9.28 9.50 -15.85
N CYS A 360 -10.09 9.04 -16.81
CA CYS A 360 -10.81 9.89 -17.75
C CYS A 360 -12.16 10.27 -17.11
N ASN A 361 -12.52 11.54 -17.15
CA ASN A 361 -13.67 12.08 -16.46
C ASN A 361 -14.92 12.04 -17.36
N VAL A 362 -15.66 10.93 -17.36
CA VAL A 362 -16.74 10.64 -18.32
C VAL A 362 -18.09 11.03 -17.78
N ASP A 363 -18.87 11.78 -18.57
CA ASP A 363 -20.25 12.15 -18.24
C ASP A 363 -21.14 10.91 -18.00
N GLY A 364 -21.96 10.98 -16.96
CA GLY A 364 -22.85 9.88 -16.52
C GLY A 364 -22.13 8.74 -15.78
N ARG A 365 -20.79 8.65 -15.82
CA ARG A 365 -19.97 7.69 -15.07
C ARG A 365 -19.34 8.31 -13.82
N ASP A 366 -18.69 9.45 -14.01
CA ASP A 366 -18.04 10.18 -12.94
C ASP A 366 -18.93 11.34 -12.46
N PRO A 367 -18.88 11.75 -11.18
CA PRO A 367 -19.78 12.77 -10.62
C PRO A 367 -19.75 14.10 -11.39
N ASP A 368 -18.57 14.51 -11.82
CA ASP A 368 -18.33 15.77 -12.55
C ASP A 368 -17.82 15.47 -13.96
N GLY A 369 -18.34 14.42 -14.59
CA GLY A 369 -17.89 13.97 -15.90
C GLY A 369 -18.10 15.02 -16.99
N VAL A 370 -17.04 15.24 -17.78
CA VAL A 370 -17.03 16.24 -18.88
C VAL A 370 -16.84 15.62 -20.26
N ILE A 371 -16.27 14.42 -20.34
CA ILE A 371 -16.09 13.70 -21.61
C ILE A 371 -17.41 13.05 -22.00
N PRO A 372 -18.02 13.35 -23.16
CA PRO A 372 -19.15 12.61 -23.66
C PRO A 372 -18.82 11.11 -23.81
N PRO A 373 -19.72 10.18 -23.44
CA PRO A 373 -19.45 8.76 -23.53
C PRO A 373 -18.99 8.28 -24.90
N GLU A 374 -19.49 8.91 -25.99
CA GLU A 374 -19.11 8.62 -27.38
C GLU A 374 -17.70 9.07 -27.72
N GLU A 375 -17.11 10.04 -27.01
CA GLU A 375 -15.74 10.53 -27.23
C GLU A 375 -14.71 9.84 -26.33
N PHE A 376 -15.13 9.09 -25.32
CA PHE A 376 -14.27 8.46 -24.34
C PHE A 376 -13.17 7.58 -24.96
N GLU A 377 -13.53 6.76 -25.93
CA GLU A 377 -12.57 5.87 -26.63
C GLU A 377 -11.45 6.65 -27.34
N ASP A 378 -11.80 7.77 -27.97
CA ASP A 378 -10.83 8.57 -28.71
C ASP A 378 -9.91 9.36 -27.76
N VAL A 379 -10.46 9.97 -26.70
CA VAL A 379 -9.67 10.67 -25.66
C VAL A 379 -8.71 9.70 -24.97
N ARG A 380 -9.19 8.53 -24.58
CA ARG A 380 -8.38 7.51 -23.93
C ARG A 380 -7.23 7.04 -24.82
N ARG A 381 -7.50 6.79 -26.10
CA ARG A 381 -6.48 6.37 -27.08
C ARG A 381 -5.43 7.46 -27.27
N GLU A 382 -5.84 8.71 -27.42
CA GLU A 382 -4.92 9.84 -27.54
C GLU A 382 -4.00 9.96 -26.31
N LEU A 383 -4.54 9.81 -25.10
CA LEU A 383 -3.77 9.83 -23.88
C LEU A 383 -2.77 8.67 -23.77
N VAL A 384 -3.19 7.44 -24.13
CA VAL A 384 -2.28 6.27 -24.16
C VAL A 384 -1.12 6.50 -25.12
N ASP A 385 -1.38 7.00 -26.32
CA ASP A 385 -0.33 7.25 -27.30
C ASP A 385 0.61 8.37 -26.86
N ALA A 386 0.05 9.45 -26.29
CA ALA A 386 0.83 10.56 -25.74
C ALA A 386 1.72 10.14 -24.56
N LEU A 387 1.22 9.30 -23.65
CA LEU A 387 1.99 8.78 -22.51
C LEU A 387 3.16 7.91 -22.95
N ARG A 388 2.97 7.09 -24.01
CA ARG A 388 4.05 6.26 -24.59
C ARG A 388 5.21 7.08 -25.13
N GLU A 389 4.96 8.31 -25.55
CA GLU A 389 5.95 9.22 -26.11
C GLU A 389 6.60 10.14 -25.05
N VAL A 390 6.10 10.12 -23.79
CA VAL A 390 6.66 10.98 -22.73
C VAL A 390 8.10 10.60 -22.44
N SER A 391 8.97 11.57 -22.61
CA SER A 391 10.40 11.44 -22.34
C SER A 391 10.95 12.75 -21.74
N THR A 392 12.07 12.62 -21.05
CA THR A 392 12.82 13.79 -20.58
C THR A 392 13.40 14.60 -21.73
N PRO A 393 13.85 15.83 -21.49
CA PRO A 393 14.52 16.65 -22.53
C PRO A 393 15.77 15.99 -23.12
N ASP A 394 16.41 15.08 -22.41
CA ASP A 394 17.56 14.28 -22.84
C ASP A 394 17.18 12.93 -23.51
N GLY A 395 15.87 12.67 -23.65
CA GLY A 395 15.33 11.56 -24.44
C GLY A 395 15.15 10.25 -23.67
N GLU A 396 15.24 10.25 -22.34
CA GLU A 396 14.93 9.07 -21.53
C GLU A 396 13.41 8.87 -21.41
N PRO A 397 12.87 7.68 -21.76
CA PRO A 397 11.44 7.42 -21.62
C PRO A 397 11.03 7.34 -20.13
N VAL A 398 9.89 7.94 -19.79
CA VAL A 398 9.33 7.92 -18.43
C VAL A 398 8.69 6.58 -18.12
N PHE A 399 8.01 5.99 -19.10
CA PHE A 399 7.27 4.75 -18.94
C PHE A 399 7.87 3.61 -19.76
N GLU A 400 7.96 2.45 -19.14
CA GLU A 400 8.30 1.18 -19.80
C GLU A 400 7.08 0.60 -20.53
N THR A 401 5.91 0.71 -19.90
CA THR A 401 4.65 0.22 -20.45
C THR A 401 3.53 1.20 -20.14
N VAL A 402 2.69 1.48 -21.15
CA VAL A 402 1.42 2.19 -20.98
C VAL A 402 0.35 1.36 -21.69
N TYR A 403 -0.73 1.07 -20.99
CA TYR A 403 -1.82 0.27 -21.53
C TYR A 403 -3.19 0.75 -21.09
N ASP A 404 -4.14 0.50 -21.95
CA ASP A 404 -5.55 0.73 -21.73
C ASP A 404 -6.14 -0.40 -20.89
N ARG A 405 -6.73 -0.06 -19.74
CA ARG A 405 -7.39 -1.03 -18.87
C ARG A 405 -8.51 -1.78 -19.59
N HIS A 406 -9.37 -1.07 -20.31
CA HIS A 406 -10.57 -1.63 -20.92
C HIS A 406 -10.24 -2.71 -21.97
N GLY A 407 -9.16 -2.52 -22.73
CA GLY A 407 -8.68 -3.53 -23.68
C GLY A 407 -8.12 -4.79 -23.03
N ARG A 408 -7.65 -4.68 -21.79
CA ARG A 408 -6.96 -5.78 -21.07
C ARG A 408 -7.83 -6.47 -20.03
N HIS A 409 -8.63 -5.72 -19.29
CA HIS A 409 -9.42 -6.20 -18.14
C HIS A 409 -10.94 -5.99 -18.31
N GLY A 410 -11.37 -5.35 -19.40
CA GLY A 410 -12.77 -5.02 -19.66
C GLY A 410 -13.23 -3.76 -18.94
N SER A 411 -14.50 -3.42 -19.12
CA SER A 411 -15.16 -2.28 -18.48
C SER A 411 -15.87 -2.66 -17.18
N ASP A 412 -16.29 -3.90 -17.03
CA ASP A 412 -17.03 -4.38 -15.86
C ASP A 412 -16.04 -4.92 -14.81
N VAL A 413 -15.62 -4.06 -13.91
CA VAL A 413 -14.71 -4.38 -12.81
C VAL A 413 -15.30 -3.90 -11.49
N PRO A 414 -15.03 -4.58 -10.35
CA PRO A 414 -15.47 -4.12 -9.04
C PRO A 414 -14.95 -2.71 -8.74
N ASN A 415 -15.70 -1.92 -8.00
CA ASN A 415 -15.33 -0.55 -7.61
C ASN A 415 -14.87 0.31 -8.82
N GLU A 416 -15.58 0.21 -9.94
CA GLU A 416 -15.19 0.80 -11.25
C GLU A 416 -14.83 2.29 -11.14
N ARG A 417 -15.50 3.05 -10.25
CA ARG A 417 -15.20 4.47 -10.01
C ARG A 417 -13.80 4.68 -9.43
N SER A 418 -13.26 3.73 -8.69
CA SER A 418 -11.90 3.78 -8.14
C SER A 418 -10.84 3.32 -9.15
N ALA A 419 -11.23 2.53 -10.14
CA ALA A 419 -10.32 1.98 -11.13
C ALA A 419 -9.79 3.06 -12.09
N PRO A 420 -8.48 3.15 -12.36
CA PRO A 420 -7.95 3.99 -13.43
C PRO A 420 -8.32 3.43 -14.81
N ASP A 421 -8.45 4.31 -15.82
CA ASP A 421 -8.75 3.91 -17.20
C ASP A 421 -7.48 3.57 -17.99
N ILE A 422 -6.40 4.27 -17.70
CA ILE A 422 -5.07 4.08 -18.29
C ILE A 422 -4.10 3.75 -17.17
N LEU A 423 -3.30 2.71 -17.34
CA LEU A 423 -2.26 2.33 -16.40
C LEU A 423 -0.89 2.44 -17.07
N PHE A 424 0.10 2.69 -16.24
CA PHE A 424 1.48 2.76 -16.70
C PHE A 424 2.44 2.13 -15.68
N ARG A 425 3.52 1.57 -16.21
CA ARG A 425 4.67 1.12 -15.44
C ARG A 425 5.81 2.10 -15.68
N PRO A 426 6.30 2.78 -14.64
CA PRO A 426 7.48 3.63 -14.75
C PRO A 426 8.71 2.86 -15.24
N ASN A 427 9.52 3.51 -16.05
CA ASN A 427 10.73 2.90 -16.60
C ASN A 427 11.68 2.46 -15.47
N ARG A 428 12.04 1.18 -15.46
CA ARG A 428 12.87 0.53 -14.42
C ARG A 428 12.38 0.73 -12.98
N MET A 429 11.13 1.14 -12.80
CA MET A 429 10.59 1.64 -11.52
C MET A 429 11.51 2.68 -10.83
N ALA A 430 12.20 3.51 -11.61
CA ALA A 430 13.10 4.55 -11.12
C ALA A 430 12.43 5.94 -11.07
N TRP A 431 11.14 6.01 -11.38
CA TRP A 431 10.37 7.23 -11.44
C TRP A 431 9.23 7.26 -10.42
N LYS A 432 9.20 8.30 -9.58
CA LYS A 432 8.02 8.68 -8.81
C LYS A 432 7.06 9.39 -9.76
N VAL A 433 5.86 8.87 -9.91
CA VAL A 433 4.77 9.57 -10.61
C VAL A 433 3.90 10.23 -9.54
N THR A 434 3.66 11.54 -9.66
CA THR A 434 2.89 12.28 -8.65
C THR A 434 1.76 13.08 -9.28
N ASP A 435 0.68 13.23 -8.54
CA ASP A 435 -0.49 14.06 -8.85
C ASP A 435 -0.29 15.55 -8.55
N VAL A 436 0.77 15.93 -7.85
CA VAL A 436 1.07 17.31 -7.47
C VAL A 436 1.24 18.21 -8.71
N ILE A 437 0.52 19.34 -8.72
CA ILE A 437 0.58 20.33 -9.79
C ILE A 437 1.57 21.42 -9.44
N ARG A 438 2.78 21.35 -9.97
CA ARG A 438 3.81 22.39 -9.87
C ARG A 438 4.91 22.19 -10.92
N GLU A 439 5.65 23.26 -11.25
CA GLU A 439 6.85 23.18 -12.08
C GLU A 439 8.12 22.83 -11.27
N PRO A 440 9.11 22.17 -11.88
CA PRO A 440 9.11 21.64 -13.26
C PRO A 440 8.38 20.29 -13.36
N ILE A 441 8.01 19.85 -14.57
CA ILE A 441 7.37 18.52 -14.81
C ILE A 441 8.29 17.39 -14.36
N PHE A 442 9.59 17.52 -14.58
CA PHE A 442 10.62 16.55 -14.21
C PHE A 442 11.54 17.11 -13.13
N GLU A 443 11.81 16.31 -12.11
CA GLU A 443 12.72 16.65 -11.01
C GLU A 443 13.51 15.40 -10.58
N GLY A 444 14.71 15.59 -10.03
CA GLY A 444 15.45 14.51 -9.38
C GLY A 444 14.86 14.19 -8.02
N THR A 445 14.94 12.91 -7.60
CA THR A 445 14.59 12.45 -6.26
C THR A 445 15.58 11.39 -5.80
N ASP A 446 15.67 11.18 -4.49
CA ASP A 446 16.44 10.13 -3.83
C ASP A 446 15.57 9.35 -2.82
N GLU A 447 14.24 9.44 -2.99
CA GLU A 447 13.29 8.75 -2.14
C GLU A 447 13.27 7.25 -2.43
N PHE A 448 13.14 6.43 -1.38
CA PHE A 448 12.85 5.02 -1.55
C PHE A 448 11.37 4.81 -1.88
N SER A 449 11.09 3.96 -2.85
CA SER A 449 9.74 3.61 -3.24
C SER A 449 9.67 2.20 -3.85
N HIS A 450 8.46 1.75 -4.16
CA HIS A 450 8.10 0.38 -4.42
C HIS A 450 8.55 -0.13 -5.80
N THR A 451 8.83 -1.43 -5.89
CA THR A 451 9.18 -2.12 -7.13
C THR A 451 8.33 -3.37 -7.33
N TYR A 452 8.30 -3.92 -8.54
CA TYR A 452 7.48 -5.08 -8.85
C TYR A 452 8.02 -6.41 -8.30
N GLU A 453 9.30 -6.49 -7.94
CA GLU A 453 9.94 -7.73 -7.52
C GLU A 453 10.10 -7.76 -6.00
N GLY A 454 9.21 -8.49 -5.33
CA GLY A 454 9.32 -8.86 -3.94
C GLY A 454 10.08 -10.18 -3.74
N LEU A 455 9.88 -10.80 -2.57
CA LEU A 455 10.52 -12.05 -2.14
C LEU A 455 9.47 -13.16 -2.05
N PHE A 456 9.82 -14.34 -2.56
CA PHE A 456 9.15 -15.60 -2.28
C PHE A 456 10.16 -16.61 -1.75
N VAL A 457 9.84 -17.27 -0.64
CA VAL A 457 10.55 -18.44 -0.10
C VAL A 457 9.51 -19.43 0.41
N ALA A 458 9.67 -20.71 0.12
CA ALA A 458 8.86 -21.75 0.74
C ALA A 458 9.74 -22.94 1.13
N ALA A 459 9.59 -23.44 2.35
CA ALA A 459 10.33 -24.58 2.88
C ALA A 459 9.39 -25.47 3.71
N GLY A 460 9.49 -26.78 3.56
CA GLY A 460 8.67 -27.74 4.30
C GLY A 460 8.69 -29.13 3.67
N PRO A 461 8.00 -30.10 4.27
CA PRO A 461 8.07 -31.52 3.86
C PRO A 461 7.61 -31.79 2.43
N SER A 462 6.76 -30.94 1.86
CA SER A 462 6.22 -31.05 0.50
C SER A 462 6.88 -30.12 -0.50
N ILE A 463 7.98 -29.45 -0.14
CA ILE A 463 8.69 -28.49 -0.97
C ILE A 463 10.08 -29.03 -1.29
N ASP A 464 10.35 -29.29 -2.55
CA ASP A 464 11.69 -29.65 -3.01
C ASP A 464 12.54 -28.38 -3.20
N PRO A 465 13.79 -28.34 -2.71
CA PRO A 465 14.66 -27.17 -2.88
C PRO A 465 14.88 -26.80 -4.34
N ALA A 466 14.72 -25.55 -4.68
CA ALA A 466 15.00 -24.98 -5.99
C ALA A 466 15.23 -23.46 -5.88
N ASP A 467 16.10 -22.93 -6.72
CA ASP A 467 16.35 -21.50 -6.82
C ASP A 467 15.68 -20.92 -8.08
N ASP A 468 15.50 -19.61 -8.08
CA ASP A 468 15.00 -18.82 -9.21
C ASP A 468 13.58 -19.19 -9.70
N VAL A 469 12.71 -19.61 -8.79
CA VAL A 469 11.30 -19.85 -9.10
C VAL A 469 10.54 -18.53 -9.10
N GLU A 470 10.31 -17.95 -10.28
CA GLU A 470 9.47 -16.76 -10.41
C GLU A 470 8.00 -17.12 -10.14
N MET A 471 7.36 -16.31 -9.28
CA MET A 471 5.98 -16.52 -8.88
C MET A 471 5.21 -15.19 -8.87
N ASP A 472 3.97 -15.20 -9.36
CA ASP A 472 3.07 -14.05 -9.22
C ASP A 472 2.48 -13.98 -7.81
N ALA A 473 2.26 -12.77 -7.29
CA ALA A 473 1.62 -12.54 -5.99
C ALA A 473 0.25 -13.24 -5.87
N THR A 474 -0.51 -13.27 -6.96
CA THR A 474 -1.81 -13.98 -7.04
C THR A 474 -1.68 -15.50 -6.93
N ALA A 475 -0.49 -16.08 -7.09
CA ALA A 475 -0.29 -17.52 -7.00
C ALA A 475 -0.12 -18.02 -5.54
N VAL A 476 0.05 -17.13 -4.57
CA VAL A 476 0.27 -17.49 -3.15
C VAL A 476 -0.94 -18.20 -2.55
N ALA A 477 -2.13 -17.61 -2.64
CA ALA A 477 -3.34 -18.24 -2.11
C ALA A 477 -3.67 -19.59 -2.80
N PRO A 478 -3.59 -19.73 -4.13
CA PRO A 478 -3.63 -21.02 -4.82
C PRO A 478 -2.65 -22.06 -4.28
N LEU A 479 -1.39 -21.67 -4.03
CA LEU A 479 -0.37 -22.55 -3.46
C LEU A 479 -0.75 -23.04 -2.06
N VAL A 480 -1.18 -22.13 -1.18
CA VAL A 480 -1.61 -22.52 0.17
C VAL A 480 -2.82 -23.44 0.11
N LEU A 481 -3.83 -23.17 -0.72
CA LEU A 481 -4.97 -24.09 -0.89
C LEU A 481 -4.50 -25.48 -1.35
N GLN A 482 -3.54 -25.55 -2.27
CA GLN A 482 -2.96 -26.81 -2.72
C GLN A 482 -2.30 -27.59 -1.56
N LEU A 483 -1.56 -26.89 -0.68
CA LEU A 483 -0.94 -27.50 0.51
C LEU A 483 -1.99 -28.12 1.45
N PHE A 484 -3.18 -27.55 1.54
CA PHE A 484 -4.33 -28.11 2.26
C PHE A 484 -5.10 -29.18 1.46
N GLY A 485 -4.63 -29.57 0.27
CA GLY A 485 -5.26 -30.59 -0.56
C GLY A 485 -6.43 -30.08 -1.40
N TYR A 486 -6.59 -28.77 -1.56
CA TYR A 486 -7.64 -28.15 -2.37
C TYR A 486 -7.12 -27.71 -3.72
N ARG A 487 -7.98 -27.75 -4.74
CA ARG A 487 -7.73 -27.03 -6.00
C ARG A 487 -7.91 -25.54 -5.78
N PRO A 488 -7.18 -24.69 -6.50
CA PRO A 488 -7.47 -23.25 -6.51
C PRO A 488 -8.95 -22.99 -6.80
N ALA A 489 -9.51 -21.98 -6.13
CA ALA A 489 -10.90 -21.60 -6.33
C ALA A 489 -11.08 -21.00 -7.74
N PRO A 490 -12.24 -21.20 -8.41
CA PRO A 490 -12.44 -20.74 -9.79
C PRO A 490 -12.31 -19.23 -10.01
N VAL A 491 -12.45 -18.43 -8.96
CA VAL A 491 -12.29 -16.96 -8.99
C VAL A 491 -10.82 -16.53 -8.97
N MET A 492 -9.91 -17.41 -8.57
CA MET A 492 -8.49 -17.09 -8.45
C MET A 492 -7.83 -16.97 -9.84
N ASP A 493 -7.09 -15.89 -10.03
CA ASP A 493 -6.37 -15.60 -11.27
C ASP A 493 -4.98 -16.27 -11.29
N GLY A 494 -4.42 -16.51 -10.09
CA GLY A 494 -3.04 -16.97 -9.91
C GLY A 494 -2.80 -18.41 -10.39
N THR A 495 -1.64 -18.61 -10.97
CA THR A 495 -1.20 -19.93 -11.47
C THR A 495 0.03 -20.39 -10.71
N ILE A 496 -0.06 -21.52 -10.00
CA ILE A 496 1.08 -22.10 -9.28
C ILE A 496 2.17 -22.49 -10.29
N PRO A 497 3.44 -22.09 -10.10
CA PRO A 497 4.57 -22.52 -10.92
C PRO A 497 4.67 -24.04 -11.01
N PRO A 498 5.11 -24.59 -12.16
CA PRO A 498 5.21 -26.05 -12.35
C PRO A 498 6.03 -26.76 -11.25
N GLU A 499 7.07 -26.11 -10.76
CA GLU A 499 8.02 -26.59 -9.74
C GLU A 499 7.34 -26.80 -8.38
N LEU A 500 6.25 -26.08 -8.11
CA LEU A 500 5.49 -26.11 -6.86
C LEU A 500 4.17 -26.89 -6.97
N ARG A 501 3.86 -27.45 -8.15
CA ARG A 501 2.61 -28.20 -8.35
C ARG A 501 2.69 -29.56 -7.71
N ASP A 502 1.75 -29.87 -6.81
CA ASP A 502 1.58 -31.22 -6.28
C ASP A 502 0.91 -32.14 -7.31
N ALA A 503 1.49 -33.33 -7.50
CA ALA A 503 0.91 -34.38 -8.35
C ALA A 503 -0.26 -35.13 -7.67
N LYS A 504 -0.54 -34.89 -6.37
CA LYS A 504 -1.62 -35.53 -5.64
C LYS A 504 -3.00 -35.12 -6.18
N ALA A 505 -3.97 -35.97 -5.99
CA ALA A 505 -5.36 -35.68 -6.32
C ALA A 505 -5.93 -34.62 -5.36
N LEU A 506 -6.17 -33.40 -5.86
CA LEU A 506 -6.75 -32.31 -5.11
C LEU A 506 -8.28 -32.35 -5.16
N THR A 507 -8.91 -32.01 -4.03
CA THR A 507 -10.37 -31.83 -3.94
C THR A 507 -10.78 -30.42 -4.30
N ARG A 508 -12.08 -30.19 -4.57
CA ARG A 508 -12.58 -28.82 -4.75
C ARG A 508 -12.47 -28.06 -3.43
N ALA A 509 -12.02 -26.81 -3.46
CA ALA A 509 -12.06 -25.95 -2.30
C ALA A 509 -13.51 -25.79 -1.80
N PRO A 510 -13.74 -25.72 -0.48
CA PRO A 510 -15.03 -25.37 0.07
C PRO A 510 -15.52 -24.02 -0.48
N GLU A 511 -16.82 -23.79 -0.49
CA GLU A 511 -17.39 -22.48 -0.88
C GLU A 511 -17.62 -21.66 0.39
N PRO A 512 -16.88 -20.57 0.62
CA PRO A 512 -17.07 -19.72 1.79
C PRO A 512 -18.45 -19.07 1.78
N GLY A 513 -19.05 -18.95 2.98
CA GLY A 513 -20.26 -18.15 3.18
C GLY A 513 -19.97 -16.63 3.12
N GLU A 514 -21.06 -15.83 3.20
CA GLU A 514 -20.90 -14.38 3.33
C GLU A 514 -20.17 -14.01 4.63
N ARG A 515 -19.28 -13.02 4.56
CA ARG A 515 -18.57 -12.51 5.72
C ARG A 515 -19.52 -11.81 6.69
N SER A 516 -19.57 -12.27 7.91
CA SER A 516 -20.29 -11.63 9.01
C SER A 516 -19.35 -10.74 9.79
N TYR A 517 -19.26 -9.47 9.39
CA TYR A 517 -18.40 -8.48 10.03
C TYR A 517 -18.81 -8.25 11.49
N LEU A 518 -17.82 -8.09 12.35
CA LEU A 518 -18.06 -7.69 13.74
C LEU A 518 -18.76 -6.32 13.73
N SER A 519 -19.79 -6.18 14.57
CA SER A 519 -20.48 -4.90 14.79
C SER A 519 -19.61 -3.98 15.68
N GLY A 520 -18.40 -3.72 15.24
CA GLY A 520 -17.59 -2.62 15.72
C GLY A 520 -17.93 -1.41 14.87
N MET A 521 -18.19 -0.29 15.49
CA MET A 521 -18.40 0.95 14.77
C MET A 521 -17.31 1.07 13.70
N VAL A 522 -17.72 1.36 12.47
CA VAL A 522 -16.92 2.21 11.61
C VAL A 522 -16.74 3.46 12.46
N GLY A 523 -15.69 3.46 13.27
CA GLY A 523 -15.49 4.48 14.28
C GLY A 523 -15.35 5.79 13.56
N ASP A 524 -16.26 6.69 13.84
CA ASP A 524 -16.08 8.13 13.78
C ASP A 524 -14.95 8.62 14.73
N SER A 525 -13.83 7.97 14.76
CA SER A 525 -12.57 8.60 15.06
C SER A 525 -11.91 8.90 13.72
N ALA A 526 -12.53 9.79 13.01
CA ALA A 526 -11.93 10.50 11.92
C ALA A 526 -10.80 11.40 12.47
N GLY A 527 -9.70 10.81 12.89
CA GLY A 527 -8.43 11.41 12.59
C GLY A 527 -8.47 11.64 11.09
N THR A 528 -8.25 12.86 10.64
CA THR A 528 -8.36 13.21 9.23
C THR A 528 -7.61 12.18 8.40
N VAL A 529 -8.07 11.89 7.20
CA VAL A 529 -7.39 11.02 6.24
C VAL A 529 -5.90 11.39 6.15
N THR A 530 -5.59 12.68 6.29
CA THR A 530 -4.25 13.25 6.38
C THR A 530 -3.44 12.71 7.56
N ASP A 531 -3.97 12.71 8.79
CA ASP A 531 -3.26 12.21 9.98
C ASP A 531 -2.87 10.74 9.83
N ARG A 532 -3.67 9.97 9.08
CA ARG A 532 -3.36 8.56 8.83
C ARG A 532 -2.30 8.39 7.74
N LEU A 533 -2.34 9.18 6.68
CA LEU A 533 -1.30 9.16 5.64
C LEU A 533 0.05 9.64 6.19
N GLU A 534 0.05 10.63 7.09
CA GLU A 534 1.24 11.04 7.85
C GLU A 534 1.76 9.91 8.75
N GLN A 535 0.87 9.23 9.49
CA GLN A 535 1.23 8.06 10.29
C GLN A 535 1.74 6.89 9.43
N LEU A 536 1.33 6.84 8.18
CA LEU A 536 1.70 5.84 7.20
C LEU A 536 3.02 6.18 6.49
N GLY A 537 3.55 7.41 6.69
CA GLY A 537 4.79 7.88 6.04
C GLY A 537 4.63 8.21 4.54
N TYR A 538 3.40 8.42 4.05
CA TYR A 538 3.12 8.80 2.65
C TYR A 538 2.86 10.31 2.47
N LEU A 539 2.70 11.05 3.56
CA LEU A 539 2.67 12.52 3.59
C LEU A 539 3.72 12.99 4.60
N ASP A 540 4.61 13.91 4.16
CA ASP A 540 5.57 14.63 5.00
C ASP A 540 4.88 15.77 5.77
#